data_038fc6b0ff814fdf213223ba18d15758
#
_entry.id   038fc6b0ff814fdf213223ba18d15758
#
_cell.length_a   1.000
_cell.length_b   1.000
_cell.length_c   1.000
_cell.angle_alpha   90.00
_cell.angle_beta   90.00
_cell.angle_gamma   90.00
#
_symmetry.space_group_name_H-M   'P 1'
#
loop_
_entity.id
_entity.type
_entity.pdbx_description
1 polymer ?
#
loop_
_entity_poly.entity_id
_entity_poly.type
_entity_poly.pdbx_seq_one_letter_code
_entity_poly.pdbx_strand_id
1 'polypeptide(L)'
;MTEALAPSPIVIVGHPFAPIGMGQHLRSAFRALRAAELPVEILDVYGIPNTDADLRAEFTPFLTDRVGSGVGIFCINGDEVDPILRHLGERAGHGGRIIYPMWELPRYPSEWARELERFDEVWAASAYTQASFAGSVSIPVRRLPLATQPTFTQPLGRRSFGIPEDCYAFLLFCDLQSYIERKNPYAAIEAFRRVLEERPGLNTRLVIKINGSQTRPEQARKFTDRLESFADRVVVLDRTMTDAEIKALHVCCDAFVSLHRCEGYGFGMAEAMYFGKPTLATGYSGNVDFMLPGVAHRLDFKLIPVPEGAYPHAAGQVWADADVEQAAGVMIELAENPEAGRALGAAASRHMRTHFSYRATGLRYADALAKREPIPPEEE
;
A
#
# COMPACT_ATOMS: atom_id res chain seq x y z
N MET A 1 -29.04 39.13 0.60
CA MET A 1 -27.80 38.42 0.98
C MET A 1 -28.10 36.92 0.80
N THR A 2 -27.71 36.36 -0.29
CA THR A 2 -27.77 34.91 -0.51
C THR A 2 -26.67 34.30 0.38
N GLU A 3 -27.05 33.59 1.44
CA GLU A 3 -26.13 32.69 2.14
C GLU A 3 -25.48 31.79 1.09
N ALA A 4 -24.18 31.92 0.94
CA ALA A 4 -23.43 30.96 0.14
C ALA A 4 -23.62 29.59 0.82
N LEU A 5 -24.38 28.70 0.19
CA LEU A 5 -24.51 27.31 0.62
C LEU A 5 -23.10 26.75 0.83
N ALA A 6 -22.85 26.26 2.05
CA ALA A 6 -21.58 25.60 2.33
C ALA A 6 -21.36 24.50 1.27
N PRO A 7 -20.15 24.36 0.73
CA PRO A 7 -19.89 23.34 -0.28
C PRO A 7 -20.27 21.96 0.27
N SER A 8 -21.01 21.19 -0.52
CA SER A 8 -21.39 19.83 -0.13
C SER A 8 -20.14 19.02 0.22
N PRO A 9 -20.15 18.26 1.32
CA PRO A 9 -18.96 17.51 1.74
C PRO A 9 -18.55 16.48 0.68
N ILE A 10 -17.25 16.22 0.60
CA ILE A 10 -16.70 15.09 -0.13
C ILE A 10 -16.96 13.84 0.73
N VAL A 11 -17.48 12.77 0.14
CA VAL A 11 -17.70 11.52 0.86
C VAL A 11 -16.77 10.45 0.31
N ILE A 12 -15.89 9.91 1.15
CA ILE A 12 -15.07 8.75 0.80
C ILE A 12 -15.85 7.48 1.14
N VAL A 13 -16.04 6.61 0.15
CA VAL A 13 -16.83 5.39 0.24
C VAL A 13 -15.91 4.18 0.25
N GLY A 14 -16.09 3.26 1.20
CA GLY A 14 -15.31 2.02 1.25
C GLY A 14 -15.28 1.39 2.65
N HIS A 15 -14.12 0.86 3.05
CA HIS A 15 -13.96 0.05 4.27
C HIS A 15 -12.97 0.70 5.26
N PRO A 16 -13.34 1.76 5.99
CA PRO A 16 -12.42 2.52 6.84
C PRO A 16 -11.77 1.68 7.94
N PHE A 17 -12.48 0.68 8.44
CA PHE A 17 -12.04 -0.16 9.56
C PHE A 17 -11.41 -1.50 9.14
N ALA A 18 -11.39 -1.83 7.84
CA ALA A 18 -10.80 -3.07 7.37
C ALA A 18 -9.26 -3.09 7.58
N PRO A 19 -8.70 -4.16 8.17
CA PRO A 19 -7.26 -4.30 8.41
C PRO A 19 -6.51 -4.80 7.16
N ILE A 20 -6.85 -4.25 6.01
CA ILE A 20 -6.31 -4.59 4.68
C ILE A 20 -5.83 -3.34 3.94
N GLY A 21 -5.12 -3.54 2.81
CA GLY A 21 -4.59 -2.46 1.99
C GLY A 21 -5.63 -1.44 1.54
N MET A 22 -6.84 -1.88 1.16
CA MET A 22 -7.94 -0.97 0.77
C MET A 22 -8.43 -0.12 1.93
N GLY A 23 -8.48 -0.65 3.16
CA GLY A 23 -8.78 0.15 4.34
C GLY A 23 -7.70 1.21 4.60
N GLN A 24 -6.42 0.85 4.49
CA GLN A 24 -5.31 1.81 4.60
C GLN A 24 -5.35 2.87 3.48
N HIS A 25 -5.72 2.48 2.26
CA HIS A 25 -5.94 3.37 1.13
C HIS A 25 -6.99 4.44 1.47
N LEU A 26 -8.20 4.03 1.89
CA LEU A 26 -9.27 4.94 2.28
C LEU A 26 -8.81 5.90 3.40
N ARG A 27 -8.21 5.36 4.47
CA ARG A 27 -7.71 6.18 5.59
C ARG A 27 -6.65 7.18 5.14
N SER A 28 -5.75 6.78 4.23
CA SER A 28 -4.73 7.67 3.65
C SER A 28 -5.37 8.81 2.86
N ALA A 29 -6.34 8.51 1.99
CA ALA A 29 -7.04 9.51 1.19
C ALA A 29 -7.84 10.48 2.08
N PHE A 30 -8.55 9.97 3.08
CA PHE A 30 -9.28 10.79 4.06
C PHE A 30 -8.35 11.77 4.79
N ARG A 31 -7.26 11.29 5.37
CA ARG A 31 -6.29 12.12 6.09
C ARG A 31 -5.66 13.19 5.18
N ALA A 32 -5.42 12.83 3.90
CA ALA A 32 -4.89 13.79 2.93
C ALA A 32 -5.89 14.90 2.62
N LEU A 33 -7.15 14.59 2.37
CA LEU A 33 -8.21 15.58 2.14
C LEU A 33 -8.41 16.48 3.36
N ARG A 34 -8.42 15.91 4.57
CA ARG A 34 -8.49 16.68 5.82
C ARG A 34 -7.30 17.63 5.99
N ALA A 35 -6.08 17.18 5.65
CA ALA A 35 -4.87 17.99 5.72
C ALA A 35 -4.86 19.15 4.69
N ALA A 36 -5.68 19.07 3.65
CA ALA A 36 -5.95 20.15 2.71
C ALA A 36 -7.16 21.00 3.10
N GLU A 37 -7.68 20.84 4.33
CA GLU A 37 -8.80 21.59 4.91
C GLU A 37 -10.12 21.41 4.15
N LEU A 38 -10.26 20.32 3.40
CA LEU A 38 -11.51 20.01 2.71
C LEU A 38 -12.54 19.38 3.67
N PRO A 39 -13.83 19.72 3.55
CA PRO A 39 -14.89 19.04 4.27
C PRO A 39 -15.04 17.64 3.72
N VAL A 40 -14.74 16.62 4.55
CA VAL A 40 -14.78 15.21 4.13
C VAL A 40 -15.44 14.35 5.19
N GLU A 41 -16.31 13.45 4.72
CA GLU A 41 -17.01 12.42 5.49
C GLU A 41 -16.67 11.03 4.95
N ILE A 42 -17.08 9.99 5.66
CA ILE A 42 -16.82 8.60 5.31
C ILE A 42 -18.11 7.82 5.29
N LEU A 43 -18.39 7.13 4.20
CA LEU A 43 -19.43 6.12 4.11
C LEU A 43 -18.80 4.72 4.25
N ASP A 44 -18.99 4.10 5.42
CA ASP A 44 -18.58 2.71 5.66
C ASP A 44 -19.60 1.77 5.02
N VAL A 45 -19.19 1.01 4.00
CA VAL A 45 -20.09 0.23 3.17
C VAL A 45 -20.75 -0.91 3.94
N TYR A 46 -19.96 -1.71 4.68
CA TYR A 46 -20.43 -2.94 5.31
C TYR A 46 -20.27 -2.98 6.84
N GLY A 47 -19.76 -1.93 7.45
CA GLY A 47 -19.57 -1.87 8.90
C GLY A 47 -18.63 -2.97 9.40
N ILE A 48 -17.53 -3.22 8.71
CA ILE A 48 -16.58 -4.29 9.07
C ILE A 48 -16.05 -4.05 10.48
N PRO A 49 -16.22 -5.02 11.41
CA PRO A 49 -15.76 -4.86 12.77
C PRO A 49 -14.24 -4.69 12.86
N ASN A 50 -13.80 -3.75 13.68
CA ASN A 50 -12.39 -3.57 14.00
C ASN A 50 -12.24 -3.33 15.51
N THR A 51 -11.27 -3.98 16.13
CA THR A 51 -10.98 -3.87 17.57
C THR A 51 -9.96 -2.77 17.88
N ASP A 52 -9.36 -2.14 16.87
CA ASP A 52 -8.43 -1.02 17.05
C ASP A 52 -9.19 0.23 17.50
N ALA A 53 -9.07 0.54 18.81
CA ALA A 53 -9.78 1.64 19.45
C ALA A 53 -9.33 3.01 18.89
N ASP A 54 -8.09 3.15 18.52
CA ASP A 54 -7.53 4.41 18.00
C ASP A 54 -8.11 4.72 16.62
N LEU A 55 -8.18 3.71 15.73
CA LEU A 55 -8.84 3.86 14.43
C LEU A 55 -10.32 4.21 14.59
N ARG A 56 -11.02 3.57 15.51
CA ARG A 56 -12.44 3.88 15.77
C ARG A 56 -12.62 5.31 16.29
N ALA A 57 -11.79 5.73 17.23
CA ALA A 57 -11.85 7.08 17.80
C ALA A 57 -11.58 8.16 16.72
N GLU A 58 -10.64 7.90 15.80
CA GLU A 58 -10.28 8.83 14.73
C GLU A 58 -11.39 8.97 13.68
N PHE A 59 -11.98 7.85 13.21
CA PHE A 59 -12.84 7.87 12.02
C PHE A 59 -14.35 7.91 12.32
N THR A 60 -14.79 7.41 13.46
CA THR A 60 -16.23 7.40 13.83
C THR A 60 -16.91 8.78 13.79
N PRO A 61 -16.27 9.89 14.21
CA PRO A 61 -16.89 11.21 14.15
C PRO A 61 -17.20 11.73 12.73
N PHE A 62 -16.66 11.09 11.71
CA PHE A 62 -16.82 11.49 10.30
C PHE A 62 -17.70 10.54 9.50
N LEU A 63 -18.33 9.57 10.16
CA LEU A 63 -19.23 8.63 9.47
C LEU A 63 -20.49 9.33 9.03
N THR A 64 -20.89 9.04 7.78
CA THR A 64 -22.20 9.42 7.21
C THR A 64 -22.91 8.20 6.65
N ASP A 65 -24.21 8.32 6.40
CA ASP A 65 -25.04 7.23 5.88
C ASP A 65 -25.23 7.27 4.36
N ARG A 66 -24.84 8.38 3.70
CA ARG A 66 -25.02 8.61 2.25
C ARG A 66 -23.98 9.56 1.65
N VAL A 67 -23.84 9.54 0.32
CA VAL A 67 -22.99 10.48 -0.42
C VAL A 67 -23.71 11.83 -0.64
N GLY A 68 -25.04 11.82 -0.80
CA GLY A 68 -25.80 13.05 -1.09
C GLY A 68 -25.55 13.62 -2.50
N SER A 69 -25.56 14.96 -2.60
CA SER A 69 -25.33 15.70 -3.86
C SER A 69 -23.87 16.11 -4.08
N GLY A 70 -22.99 15.79 -3.12
CA GLY A 70 -21.55 16.09 -3.20
C GLY A 70 -20.79 15.12 -4.10
N VAL A 71 -19.46 15.12 -3.94
CA VAL A 71 -18.58 14.19 -4.67
C VAL A 71 -18.34 12.95 -3.82
N GLY A 72 -18.64 11.77 -4.39
CA GLY A 72 -18.26 10.48 -3.83
C GLY A 72 -16.93 9.99 -4.39
N ILE A 73 -15.95 9.68 -3.50
CA ILE A 73 -14.68 9.03 -3.86
C ILE A 73 -14.74 7.59 -3.38
N PHE A 74 -14.89 6.66 -4.29
CA PHE A 74 -15.08 5.24 -3.99
C PHE A 74 -13.70 4.53 -3.96
N CYS A 75 -13.21 4.26 -2.76
CA CYS A 75 -11.98 3.48 -2.51
C CYS A 75 -12.32 1.98 -2.48
N ILE A 76 -12.69 1.43 -3.61
CA ILE A 76 -13.10 0.05 -3.84
C ILE A 76 -12.51 -0.47 -5.15
N ASN A 77 -12.45 -1.79 -5.33
CA ASN A 77 -11.98 -2.40 -6.57
C ASN A 77 -13.13 -2.65 -7.56
N GLY A 78 -12.79 -2.94 -8.82
CA GLY A 78 -13.79 -3.10 -9.87
C GLY A 78 -14.77 -4.25 -9.66
N ASP A 79 -14.33 -5.35 -9.04
CA ASP A 79 -15.17 -6.48 -8.65
C ASP A 79 -16.16 -6.16 -7.52
N GLU A 80 -15.89 -5.09 -6.75
CA GLU A 80 -16.75 -4.65 -5.65
C GLU A 80 -17.81 -3.62 -6.11
N VAL A 81 -17.67 -3.01 -7.31
CA VAL A 81 -18.52 -1.90 -7.74
C VAL A 81 -20.00 -2.28 -7.78
N ASP A 82 -20.37 -3.32 -8.54
CA ASP A 82 -21.77 -3.70 -8.70
C ASP A 82 -22.43 -4.11 -7.37
N PRO A 83 -21.83 -5.01 -6.54
CA PRO A 83 -22.42 -5.34 -5.24
C PRO A 83 -22.54 -4.14 -4.30
N ILE A 84 -21.56 -3.22 -4.30
CA ILE A 84 -21.60 -2.03 -3.44
C ILE A 84 -22.66 -1.03 -3.91
N LEU A 85 -22.72 -0.72 -5.19
CA LEU A 85 -23.75 0.21 -5.69
C LEU A 85 -25.16 -0.33 -5.49
N ARG A 86 -25.39 -1.64 -5.64
CA ARG A 86 -26.68 -2.26 -5.30
C ARG A 86 -26.98 -2.18 -3.80
N HIS A 87 -26.00 -2.43 -2.94
CA HIS A 87 -26.16 -2.36 -1.50
C HIS A 87 -26.49 -0.94 -1.02
N LEU A 88 -25.83 0.06 -1.60
CA LEU A 88 -26.05 1.46 -1.26
C LEU A 88 -27.35 2.00 -1.83
N GLY A 89 -27.74 1.60 -3.05
CA GLY A 89 -28.90 2.16 -3.74
C GLY A 89 -28.83 3.68 -3.82
N GLU A 90 -29.89 4.38 -3.41
CA GLU A 90 -29.95 5.85 -3.40
C GLU A 90 -28.90 6.50 -2.46
N ARG A 91 -28.37 5.76 -1.48
CA ARG A 91 -27.32 6.27 -0.59
C ARG A 91 -26.00 6.53 -1.32
N ALA A 92 -25.77 5.92 -2.51
CA ALA A 92 -24.62 6.17 -3.36
C ALA A 92 -24.58 7.61 -3.93
N GLY A 93 -25.69 8.36 -3.80
CA GLY A 93 -25.80 9.75 -4.24
C GLY A 93 -25.95 9.90 -5.76
N HIS A 94 -26.25 11.14 -6.17
CA HIS A 94 -26.43 11.54 -7.58
C HIS A 94 -25.40 12.60 -8.02
N GLY A 95 -24.47 12.97 -7.13
CA GLY A 95 -23.39 13.90 -7.42
C GLY A 95 -22.24 13.26 -8.20
N GLY A 96 -21.11 13.95 -8.28
CA GLY A 96 -19.93 13.43 -8.96
C GLY A 96 -19.38 12.16 -8.33
N ARG A 97 -19.04 11.18 -9.14
CA ARG A 97 -18.51 9.90 -8.70
C ARG A 97 -17.11 9.67 -9.23
N ILE A 98 -16.17 9.46 -8.32
CA ILE A 98 -14.78 9.10 -8.61
C ILE A 98 -14.56 7.69 -8.10
N ILE A 99 -13.95 6.84 -8.91
CA ILE A 99 -13.46 5.55 -8.41
C ILE A 99 -11.95 5.59 -8.23
N TYR A 100 -11.47 5.06 -7.10
CA TYR A 100 -10.06 5.02 -6.75
C TYR A 100 -9.64 3.57 -6.45
N PRO A 101 -9.54 2.70 -7.48
CA PRO A 101 -9.29 1.28 -7.32
C PRO A 101 -7.79 0.99 -7.22
N MET A 102 -7.48 -0.24 -6.82
CA MET A 102 -6.12 -0.79 -6.88
C MET A 102 -6.05 -1.92 -7.90
N TRP A 103 -4.94 -2.01 -8.59
CA TRP A 103 -4.62 -3.11 -9.49
C TRP A 103 -3.11 -3.28 -9.60
N GLU A 104 -2.67 -4.53 -9.78
CA GLU A 104 -1.25 -4.83 -9.74
C GLU A 104 -0.68 -5.48 -11.01
N LEU A 105 -1.51 -5.73 -12.04
CA LEU A 105 -1.02 -6.24 -13.32
C LEU A 105 -1.07 -5.18 -14.44
N PRO A 106 -0.29 -5.37 -15.53
CA PRO A 106 -0.20 -4.37 -16.61
C PRO A 106 -1.51 -4.06 -17.31
N ARG A 107 -2.41 -5.03 -17.42
CA ARG A 107 -3.72 -4.85 -18.07
C ARG A 107 -4.82 -5.03 -17.05
N TYR A 108 -5.75 -4.07 -17.01
CA TYR A 108 -6.94 -4.14 -16.19
C TYR A 108 -7.98 -5.08 -16.84
N PRO A 109 -8.70 -5.90 -16.06
CA PRO A 109 -9.70 -6.83 -16.60
C PRO A 109 -10.84 -6.10 -17.28
N SER A 110 -11.21 -6.53 -18.49
CA SER A 110 -12.26 -5.86 -19.29
C SER A 110 -13.65 -5.90 -18.65
N GLU A 111 -13.95 -6.95 -17.90
CA GLU A 111 -15.20 -7.05 -17.14
C GLU A 111 -15.28 -6.04 -16.00
N TRP A 112 -14.18 -5.80 -15.29
CA TRP A 112 -14.10 -4.79 -14.24
C TRP A 112 -13.99 -3.37 -14.82
N ALA A 113 -13.39 -3.21 -16.00
CA ALA A 113 -13.34 -1.94 -16.69
C ALA A 113 -14.75 -1.40 -16.99
N ARG A 114 -15.71 -2.27 -17.36
CA ARG A 114 -17.11 -1.89 -17.56
C ARG A 114 -17.77 -1.35 -16.30
N GLU A 115 -17.36 -1.86 -15.13
CA GLU A 115 -17.86 -1.35 -13.86
C GLU A 115 -17.27 0.03 -13.53
N LEU A 116 -16.01 0.30 -13.93
CA LEU A 116 -15.43 1.63 -13.76
C LEU A 116 -16.11 2.68 -14.63
N GLU A 117 -16.66 2.33 -15.80
CA GLU A 117 -17.40 3.24 -16.67
C GLU A 117 -18.70 3.80 -16.04
N ARG A 118 -19.09 3.32 -14.87
CA ARG A 118 -20.22 3.85 -14.08
C ARG A 118 -19.83 5.07 -13.23
N PHE A 119 -18.57 5.50 -13.34
CA PHE A 119 -18.00 6.66 -12.65
C PHE A 119 -17.60 7.73 -13.66
N ASP A 120 -17.40 8.96 -13.19
CA ASP A 120 -17.01 10.07 -14.06
C ASP A 120 -15.49 10.11 -14.30
N GLU A 121 -14.72 9.55 -13.37
CA GLU A 121 -13.26 9.62 -13.37
C GLU A 121 -12.65 8.47 -12.55
N VAL A 122 -11.52 7.95 -13.01
CA VAL A 122 -10.67 7.02 -12.25
C VAL A 122 -9.47 7.77 -11.67
N TRP A 123 -9.25 7.64 -10.37
CA TRP A 123 -7.99 8.01 -9.74
C TRP A 123 -7.06 6.81 -9.68
N ALA A 124 -5.80 7.00 -10.04
CA ALA A 124 -4.78 5.96 -10.07
C ALA A 124 -3.65 6.29 -9.09
N ALA A 125 -3.29 5.35 -8.24
CA ALA A 125 -2.30 5.53 -7.17
C ALA A 125 -0.85 5.70 -7.67
N SER A 126 -0.58 5.29 -8.90
CA SER A 126 0.76 5.33 -9.51
C SER A 126 0.67 5.48 -11.02
N ALA A 127 1.78 5.81 -11.67
CA ALA A 127 1.88 5.81 -13.13
C ALA A 127 1.60 4.41 -13.72
N TYR A 128 1.99 3.37 -13.00
CA TYR A 128 1.74 1.99 -13.39
C TYR A 128 0.24 1.65 -13.42
N THR A 129 -0.49 1.96 -12.35
CA THR A 129 -1.94 1.73 -12.31
C THR A 129 -2.67 2.66 -13.27
N GLN A 130 -2.20 3.91 -13.45
CA GLN A 130 -2.75 4.82 -14.45
C GLN A 130 -2.67 4.23 -15.87
N ALA A 131 -1.52 3.69 -16.25
CA ALA A 131 -1.35 3.08 -17.58
C ALA A 131 -2.27 1.86 -17.76
N SER A 132 -2.44 1.04 -16.72
CA SER A 132 -3.33 -0.12 -16.75
C SER A 132 -4.79 0.28 -16.93
N PHE A 133 -5.27 1.28 -16.19
CA PHE A 133 -6.66 1.76 -16.31
C PHE A 133 -6.90 2.49 -17.62
N ALA A 134 -6.03 3.43 -18.00
CA ALA A 134 -6.19 4.23 -19.23
C ALA A 134 -6.22 3.38 -20.52
N GLY A 135 -5.60 2.20 -20.48
CA GLY A 135 -5.70 1.24 -21.59
C GLY A 135 -6.99 0.42 -21.63
N SER A 136 -7.89 0.60 -20.64
CA SER A 136 -9.06 -0.28 -20.45
C SER A 136 -10.39 0.46 -20.33
N VAL A 137 -10.38 1.76 -19.99
CA VAL A 137 -11.59 2.59 -19.82
C VAL A 137 -11.58 3.80 -20.75
N SER A 138 -12.77 4.35 -21.05
CA SER A 138 -12.94 5.57 -21.86
C SER A 138 -13.04 6.84 -21.01
N ILE A 139 -13.38 6.73 -19.73
CA ILE A 139 -13.48 7.85 -18.81
C ILE A 139 -12.08 8.37 -18.41
N PRO A 140 -11.94 9.64 -17.99
CA PRO A 140 -10.66 10.21 -17.59
C PRO A 140 -9.96 9.40 -16.49
N VAL A 141 -8.65 9.16 -16.65
CA VAL A 141 -7.80 8.51 -15.66
C VAL A 141 -6.73 9.48 -15.18
N ARG A 142 -6.81 9.89 -13.91
CA ARG A 142 -5.89 10.84 -13.32
C ARG A 142 -4.96 10.18 -12.32
N ARG A 143 -3.63 10.40 -12.46
CA ARG A 143 -2.67 9.93 -11.47
C ARG A 143 -2.67 10.81 -10.23
N LEU A 144 -3.10 10.24 -9.13
CA LEU A 144 -3.12 10.86 -7.81
C LEU A 144 -2.51 9.87 -6.80
N PRO A 145 -1.26 10.08 -6.37
CA PRO A 145 -0.59 9.15 -5.49
C PRO A 145 -1.24 9.12 -4.11
N LEU A 146 -1.10 8.00 -3.41
CA LEU A 146 -1.53 7.89 -2.02
C LEU A 146 -0.57 8.65 -1.10
N ALA A 147 -1.12 9.21 -0.03
CA ALA A 147 -0.32 9.81 1.01
C ALA A 147 0.29 8.72 1.90
N THR A 148 1.51 8.97 2.36
CA THR A 148 2.18 8.13 3.35
C THR A 148 2.80 9.01 4.42
N GLN A 149 2.15 9.06 5.57
CA GLN A 149 2.60 9.84 6.74
C GLN A 149 2.28 9.06 8.01
N PRO A 150 2.96 7.90 8.23
CA PRO A 150 2.75 7.11 9.42
C PRO A 150 3.17 7.88 10.68
N THR A 151 2.37 7.72 11.75
CA THR A 151 2.65 8.32 13.05
C THR A 151 3.21 7.24 13.99
N PHE A 152 4.32 7.54 14.63
CA PHE A 152 4.90 6.69 15.67
C PHE A 152 4.30 7.08 17.02
N THR A 153 3.44 6.24 17.57
CA THR A 153 2.69 6.52 18.81
C THR A 153 3.10 5.67 20.00
N GLN A 154 3.72 4.50 19.74
CA GLN A 154 4.13 3.57 20.81
C GLN A 154 5.63 3.33 20.77
N PRO A 155 6.38 3.68 21.82
CA PRO A 155 7.84 3.48 21.90
C PRO A 155 8.20 2.02 22.25
N LEU A 156 7.82 1.07 21.38
CA LEU A 156 8.21 -0.32 21.51
C LEU A 156 9.64 -0.49 20.99
N GLY A 157 10.50 -1.16 21.76
CA GLY A 157 11.88 -1.48 21.38
C GLY A 157 12.01 -2.85 20.71
N ARG A 158 13.21 -3.18 20.24
CA ARG A 158 13.56 -4.47 19.61
C ARG A 158 13.14 -5.68 20.45
N ARG A 159 13.31 -5.60 21.77
CA ARG A 159 12.92 -6.68 22.71
C ARG A 159 11.45 -7.04 22.66
N SER A 160 10.57 -6.07 22.38
CA SER A 160 9.13 -6.31 22.24
C SER A 160 8.79 -7.19 21.04
N PHE A 161 9.72 -7.31 20.10
CA PHE A 161 9.60 -8.10 18.88
C PHE A 161 10.57 -9.29 18.84
N GLY A 162 11.33 -9.54 19.89
CA GLY A 162 12.34 -10.60 19.91
C GLY A 162 13.54 -10.34 18.99
N ILE A 163 13.79 -9.09 18.62
CA ILE A 163 14.92 -8.69 17.75
C ILE A 163 16.13 -8.42 18.64
N PRO A 164 17.30 -9.06 18.40
CA PRO A 164 18.54 -8.76 19.13
C PRO A 164 18.96 -7.29 18.95
N GLU A 165 19.52 -6.70 20.00
CA GLU A 165 19.90 -5.27 19.99
C GLU A 165 21.11 -4.98 19.09
N ASP A 166 22.02 -5.94 18.97
CA ASP A 166 23.35 -5.81 18.34
C ASP A 166 23.40 -6.30 16.88
N CYS A 167 22.26 -6.62 16.25
CA CYS A 167 22.20 -7.08 14.86
C CYS A 167 21.74 -6.01 13.89
N TYR A 168 22.07 -6.19 12.61
CA TYR A 168 21.42 -5.46 11.51
C TYR A 168 20.16 -6.21 11.07
N ALA A 169 19.00 -5.60 11.23
CA ALA A 169 17.71 -6.23 11.05
C ALA A 169 17.04 -5.78 9.74
N PHE A 170 16.80 -6.73 8.83
CA PHE A 170 16.04 -6.54 7.61
C PHE A 170 14.57 -6.88 7.84
N LEU A 171 13.65 -5.96 7.55
CA LEU A 171 12.21 -6.16 7.70
C LEU A 171 11.57 -6.60 6.38
N LEU A 172 10.78 -7.65 6.43
CA LEU A 172 9.96 -8.17 5.33
C LEU A 172 8.52 -8.33 5.80
N PHE A 173 7.56 -7.85 5.01
CA PHE A 173 6.13 -8.10 5.22
C PHE A 173 5.62 -9.19 4.28
N CYS A 174 4.87 -10.14 4.82
CA CYS A 174 4.23 -11.21 4.09
C CYS A 174 2.80 -11.40 4.56
N ASP A 175 1.84 -11.35 3.63
CA ASP A 175 0.46 -11.73 3.89
C ASP A 175 0.13 -12.97 3.05
N LEU A 176 -0.07 -14.10 3.71
CA LEU A 176 -0.37 -15.39 3.07
C LEU A 176 -1.77 -15.42 2.43
N GLN A 177 -2.65 -14.45 2.76
CA GLN A 177 -3.96 -14.31 2.13
C GLN A 177 -3.91 -13.48 0.85
N SER A 178 -2.84 -12.70 0.63
CA SER A 178 -2.70 -11.72 -0.44
C SER A 178 -1.78 -12.20 -1.55
N TYR A 179 -2.14 -13.29 -2.25
CA TYR A 179 -1.39 -13.81 -3.41
C TYR A 179 0.13 -13.82 -3.18
N ILE A 180 0.61 -14.81 -2.44
CA ILE A 180 2.00 -14.92 -1.99
C ILE A 180 3.01 -14.87 -3.14
N GLU A 181 2.63 -15.40 -4.31
CA GLU A 181 3.43 -15.37 -5.53
C GLU A 181 3.74 -13.94 -5.97
N ARG A 182 2.76 -13.03 -5.83
CA ARG A 182 2.91 -11.61 -6.14
C ARG A 182 3.84 -10.90 -5.17
N LYS A 183 3.65 -11.13 -3.88
CA LYS A 183 4.50 -10.56 -2.82
C LYS A 183 5.92 -11.15 -2.81
N ASN A 184 6.08 -12.37 -3.32
CA ASN A 184 7.35 -13.05 -3.53
C ASN A 184 8.32 -13.02 -2.32
N PRO A 185 7.87 -13.35 -1.10
CA PRO A 185 8.75 -13.35 0.06
C PRO A 185 9.89 -14.36 -0.06
N TYR A 186 9.69 -15.41 -0.86
CA TYR A 186 10.70 -16.44 -1.08
C TYR A 186 11.97 -15.92 -1.75
N ALA A 187 11.87 -14.94 -2.64
CA ALA A 187 13.03 -14.29 -3.23
C ALA A 187 13.83 -13.49 -2.17
N ALA A 188 13.14 -12.79 -1.27
CA ALA A 188 13.80 -12.07 -0.17
C ALA A 188 14.46 -13.02 0.85
N ILE A 189 13.83 -14.17 1.13
CA ILE A 189 14.40 -15.23 1.97
C ILE A 189 15.66 -15.81 1.30
N GLU A 190 15.61 -16.07 0.00
CA GLU A 190 16.75 -16.57 -0.76
C GLU A 190 17.89 -15.55 -0.82
N ALA A 191 17.60 -14.27 -1.01
CA ALA A 191 18.61 -13.22 -0.95
C ALA A 191 19.29 -13.19 0.43
N PHE A 192 18.51 -13.29 1.51
CA PHE A 192 19.07 -13.33 2.87
C PHE A 192 19.90 -14.59 3.12
N ARG A 193 19.49 -15.76 2.60
CA ARG A 193 20.28 -16.99 2.69
C ARG A 193 21.66 -16.80 2.04
N ARG A 194 21.72 -16.15 0.86
CA ARG A 194 22.99 -15.82 0.20
C ARG A 194 23.85 -14.87 1.03
N VAL A 195 23.26 -13.87 1.69
CA VAL A 195 23.99 -13.01 2.65
C VAL A 195 24.70 -13.86 3.70
N LEU A 196 24.01 -14.86 4.29
CA LEU A 196 24.59 -15.73 5.30
C LEU A 196 25.71 -16.63 4.77
N GLU A 197 25.60 -17.10 3.52
CA GLU A 197 26.64 -17.91 2.85
C GLU A 197 27.86 -17.08 2.48
N GLU A 198 27.67 -15.88 1.93
CA GLU A 198 28.79 -15.02 1.50
C GLU A 198 29.48 -14.30 2.66
N ARG A 199 28.74 -14.00 3.72
CA ARG A 199 29.20 -13.26 4.90
C ARG A 199 28.75 -13.93 6.21
N PRO A 200 29.21 -15.15 6.51
CA PRO A 200 28.72 -15.93 7.67
C PRO A 200 28.98 -15.23 9.02
N GLY A 201 29.99 -14.36 9.10
CA GLY A 201 30.31 -13.58 10.29
C GLY A 201 29.48 -12.31 10.49
N LEU A 202 28.66 -11.93 9.51
CA LEU A 202 27.87 -10.71 9.60
C LEU A 202 26.66 -10.91 10.54
N ASN A 203 26.57 -10.08 11.58
CA ASN A 203 25.48 -10.21 12.57
C ASN A 203 24.17 -9.59 12.05
N THR A 204 23.48 -10.33 11.20
CA THR A 204 22.23 -9.92 10.57
C THR A 204 21.05 -10.76 11.03
N ARG A 205 19.84 -10.20 10.95
CA ARG A 205 18.57 -10.92 11.16
C ARG A 205 17.59 -10.56 10.06
N LEU A 206 16.81 -11.55 9.61
CA LEU A 206 15.63 -11.32 8.80
C LEU A 206 14.40 -11.32 9.73
N VAL A 207 13.72 -10.19 9.82
CA VAL A 207 12.51 -10.03 10.61
C VAL A 207 11.32 -10.10 9.67
N ILE A 208 10.47 -11.10 9.84
CA ILE A 208 9.36 -11.37 8.95
C ILE A 208 8.05 -11.20 9.71
N LYS A 209 7.24 -10.22 9.31
CA LYS A 209 5.88 -10.07 9.79
C LYS A 209 4.93 -10.83 8.87
N ILE A 210 4.24 -11.83 9.42
CA ILE A 210 3.31 -12.69 8.67
C ILE A 210 1.88 -12.42 9.13
N ASN A 211 0.94 -12.46 8.16
CA ASN A 211 -0.49 -12.59 8.40
C ASN A 211 -1.02 -13.85 7.69
N GLY A 212 -2.12 -14.40 8.21
CA GLY A 212 -2.89 -15.44 7.52
C GLY A 212 -2.37 -16.87 7.67
N SER A 213 -1.42 -17.16 8.55
CA SER A 213 -0.91 -18.52 8.78
C SER A 213 -2.00 -19.50 9.22
N GLN A 214 -2.90 -19.07 10.10
CA GLN A 214 -3.99 -19.90 10.61
C GLN A 214 -5.01 -20.26 9.52
N THR A 215 -5.23 -19.37 8.55
CA THR A 215 -6.17 -19.60 7.44
C THR A 215 -5.52 -20.27 6.24
N ARG A 216 -4.18 -20.31 6.17
CA ARG A 216 -3.38 -20.89 5.09
C ARG A 216 -2.26 -21.79 5.64
N PRO A 217 -2.58 -22.87 6.40
CA PRO A 217 -1.59 -23.67 7.12
C PRO A 217 -0.57 -24.37 6.21
N GLU A 218 -0.96 -24.78 5.00
CA GLU A 218 -0.01 -25.37 4.05
C GLU A 218 1.03 -24.37 3.55
N GLN A 219 0.60 -23.13 3.27
CA GLN A 219 1.50 -22.07 2.84
C GLN A 219 2.41 -21.65 4.00
N ALA A 220 1.88 -21.59 5.22
CA ALA A 220 2.65 -21.32 6.42
C ALA A 220 3.74 -22.37 6.63
N ARG A 221 3.42 -23.67 6.46
CA ARG A 221 4.40 -24.76 6.55
C ARG A 221 5.50 -24.63 5.48
N LYS A 222 5.11 -24.46 4.20
CA LYS A 222 6.09 -24.25 3.11
C LYS A 222 6.99 -23.04 3.35
N PHE A 223 6.47 -22.04 4.02
CA PHE A 223 7.22 -20.86 4.41
C PHE A 223 8.24 -21.21 5.52
N THR A 224 7.81 -21.88 6.57
CA THR A 224 8.67 -22.32 7.68
C THR A 224 9.77 -23.27 7.22
N ASP A 225 9.44 -24.25 6.37
CA ASP A 225 10.41 -25.21 5.82
C ASP A 225 11.59 -24.51 5.11
N ARG A 226 11.35 -23.36 4.48
CA ARG A 226 12.41 -22.58 3.83
C ARG A 226 13.33 -21.81 4.78
N LEU A 227 12.92 -21.63 6.01
CA LEU A 227 13.67 -20.92 7.04
C LEU A 227 14.48 -21.88 7.94
N GLU A 228 14.20 -23.18 7.89
CA GLU A 228 14.72 -24.18 8.83
C GLU A 228 16.26 -24.17 8.92
N SER A 229 16.96 -24.06 7.78
CA SER A 229 18.43 -24.13 7.76
C SER A 229 19.15 -22.94 8.39
N PHE A 230 18.44 -21.84 8.67
CA PHE A 230 18.96 -20.62 9.31
C PHE A 230 17.94 -19.98 10.27
N ALA A 231 17.14 -20.79 10.93
CA ALA A 231 16.06 -20.34 11.81
C ALA A 231 16.57 -19.44 12.99
N ASP A 232 17.80 -19.65 13.45
CA ASP A 232 18.47 -18.83 14.46
C ASP A 232 18.78 -17.40 13.98
N ARG A 233 18.72 -17.16 12.66
CA ARG A 233 18.97 -15.85 12.02
C ARG A 233 17.67 -15.15 11.61
N VAL A 234 16.50 -15.69 11.96
CA VAL A 234 15.19 -15.18 11.56
C VAL A 234 14.33 -14.91 12.80
N VAL A 235 13.58 -13.81 12.75
CA VAL A 235 12.52 -13.50 13.72
C VAL A 235 11.19 -13.51 12.97
N VAL A 236 10.32 -14.45 13.28
CA VAL A 236 8.98 -14.56 12.66
C VAL A 236 7.93 -14.00 13.62
N LEU A 237 7.20 -12.97 13.17
CA LEU A 237 6.13 -12.33 13.91
C LEU A 237 4.79 -12.73 13.30
N ASP A 238 4.29 -13.90 13.70
CA ASP A 238 3.06 -14.51 13.20
C ASP A 238 1.87 -14.21 14.12
N ARG A 239 1.42 -12.98 14.09
CA ARG A 239 0.24 -12.51 14.83
C ARG A 239 -0.35 -11.27 14.21
N THR A 240 -1.63 -11.01 14.45
CA THR A 240 -2.21 -9.71 14.12
C THR A 240 -1.56 -8.63 15.00
N MET A 241 -1.18 -7.52 14.38
CA MET A 241 -0.56 -6.38 15.03
C MET A 241 -1.43 -5.14 14.81
N THR A 242 -1.47 -4.26 15.80
CA THR A 242 -2.08 -2.94 15.66
C THR A 242 -1.28 -2.07 14.69
N ASP A 243 -1.90 -1.00 14.19
CA ASP A 243 -1.18 -0.03 13.34
C ASP A 243 0.05 0.54 14.06
N ALA A 244 -0.07 0.87 15.34
CA ALA A 244 1.01 1.37 16.17
C ALA A 244 2.17 0.37 16.31
N GLU A 245 1.89 -0.92 16.48
CA GLU A 245 2.92 -1.97 16.53
C GLU A 245 3.64 -2.13 15.19
N ILE A 246 2.92 -2.07 14.07
CA ILE A 246 3.53 -2.10 12.72
C ILE A 246 4.48 -0.92 12.53
N LYS A 247 4.08 0.30 12.93
CA LYS A 247 4.94 1.49 12.86
C LYS A 247 6.17 1.36 13.76
N ALA A 248 6.00 0.83 14.98
CA ALA A 248 7.13 0.54 15.88
C ALA A 248 8.08 -0.50 15.29
N LEU A 249 7.57 -1.53 14.61
CA LEU A 249 8.39 -2.54 13.97
C LEU A 249 9.26 -1.95 12.84
N HIS A 250 8.72 -1.06 12.02
CA HIS A 250 9.52 -0.30 11.05
C HIS A 250 10.67 0.47 11.73
N VAL A 251 10.39 1.13 12.86
CA VAL A 251 11.40 1.90 13.59
C VAL A 251 12.47 0.99 14.19
N CYS A 252 12.12 -0.21 14.66
CA CYS A 252 13.04 -1.17 15.28
C CYS A 252 13.97 -1.87 14.28
N CYS A 253 13.62 -1.98 13.02
CA CYS A 253 14.45 -2.59 11.98
C CYS A 253 15.36 -1.55 11.30
N ASP A 254 16.46 -2.02 10.67
CA ASP A 254 17.45 -1.15 10.05
C ASP A 254 17.16 -0.89 8.57
N ALA A 255 16.59 -1.86 7.85
CA ALA A 255 16.24 -1.75 6.45
C ALA A 255 14.94 -2.48 6.15
N PHE A 256 14.28 -2.11 5.05
CA PHE A 256 13.08 -2.78 4.54
C PHE A 256 13.36 -3.45 3.20
N VAL A 257 12.89 -4.68 3.03
CA VAL A 257 13.13 -5.52 1.86
C VAL A 257 11.81 -5.95 1.23
N SER A 258 11.67 -5.78 -0.10
CA SER A 258 10.50 -6.26 -0.84
C SER A 258 10.86 -6.69 -2.26
N LEU A 259 11.06 -7.99 -2.47
CA LEU A 259 11.31 -8.55 -3.80
C LEU A 259 9.99 -8.93 -4.50
N HIS A 260 8.99 -8.07 -4.35
CA HIS A 260 7.67 -8.26 -4.95
C HIS A 260 7.73 -8.34 -6.47
N ARG A 261 6.74 -9.00 -7.07
CA ARG A 261 6.59 -9.08 -8.52
C ARG A 261 5.81 -7.92 -9.11
N CYS A 262 4.83 -7.40 -8.37
CA CYS A 262 4.12 -6.17 -8.70
C CYS A 262 3.35 -5.63 -7.50
N GLU A 263 3.16 -4.31 -7.48
CA GLU A 263 2.41 -3.56 -6.47
C GLU A 263 1.65 -2.40 -7.14
N GLY A 264 0.43 -2.12 -6.69
CA GLY A 264 -0.30 -0.93 -7.14
C GLY A 264 0.30 0.37 -6.59
N TYR A 265 0.79 0.32 -5.33
CA TYR A 265 1.48 1.43 -4.65
C TYR A 265 2.67 0.94 -3.83
N GLY A 266 2.44 0.17 -2.76
CA GLY A 266 3.50 -0.38 -1.91
C GLY A 266 3.65 0.35 -0.57
N PHE A 267 2.60 0.38 0.25
CA PHE A 267 2.61 1.07 1.55
C PHE A 267 3.77 0.70 2.47
N GLY A 268 4.11 -0.57 2.60
CA GLY A 268 5.21 -1.00 3.48
C GLY A 268 6.55 -0.35 3.12
N MET A 269 6.86 -0.25 1.82
CA MET A 269 8.06 0.43 1.31
C MET A 269 7.99 1.95 1.58
N ALA A 270 6.85 2.56 1.27
CA ALA A 270 6.63 3.99 1.46
C ALA A 270 6.73 4.39 2.94
N GLU A 271 6.19 3.60 3.86
CA GLU A 271 6.29 3.80 5.31
C GLU A 271 7.72 3.64 5.83
N ALA A 272 8.44 2.61 5.36
CA ALA A 272 9.85 2.43 5.71
C ALA A 272 10.69 3.65 5.28
N MET A 273 10.51 4.13 4.05
CA MET A 273 11.15 5.33 3.55
C MET A 273 10.78 6.58 4.34
N TYR A 274 9.50 6.73 4.74
CA TYR A 274 9.07 7.85 5.57
C TYR A 274 9.75 7.85 6.95
N PHE A 275 9.94 6.68 7.55
CA PHE A 275 10.69 6.50 8.81
C PHE A 275 12.21 6.59 8.64
N GLY A 276 12.70 6.85 7.46
CA GLY A 276 14.14 7.00 7.20
C GLY A 276 14.89 5.68 7.15
N LYS A 277 14.20 4.59 6.80
CA LYS A 277 14.86 3.30 6.62
C LYS A 277 15.31 3.13 5.18
N PRO A 278 16.56 2.73 4.93
CA PRO A 278 16.97 2.29 3.61
C PRO A 278 16.04 1.18 3.15
N THR A 279 15.53 1.33 1.94
CA THR A 279 14.53 0.41 1.37
C THR A 279 15.08 -0.15 0.08
N LEU A 280 15.11 -1.47 -0.04
CA LEU A 280 15.44 -2.16 -1.28
C LEU A 280 14.21 -2.93 -1.78
N ALA A 281 13.90 -2.76 -3.05
CA ALA A 281 12.75 -3.42 -3.65
C ALA A 281 12.90 -3.57 -5.16
N THR A 282 12.12 -4.47 -5.75
CA THR A 282 12.04 -4.63 -7.20
C THR A 282 11.77 -3.29 -7.87
N GLY A 283 12.54 -2.92 -8.88
CA GLY A 283 12.42 -1.65 -9.62
C GLY A 283 11.24 -1.63 -10.59
N TYR A 284 10.10 -2.20 -10.22
CA TYR A 284 8.94 -2.41 -11.09
C TYR A 284 7.63 -2.07 -10.39
N SER A 285 6.66 -1.57 -11.16
CA SER A 285 5.27 -1.26 -10.79
C SER A 285 5.10 0.02 -9.94
N GLY A 286 4.09 0.08 -9.06
CA GLY A 286 3.68 1.33 -8.42
C GLY A 286 4.69 1.99 -7.49
N ASN A 287 5.58 1.22 -6.90
CA ASN A 287 6.61 1.74 -6.00
C ASN A 287 7.67 2.60 -6.69
N VAL A 288 7.86 2.47 -8.01
CA VAL A 288 8.87 3.26 -8.73
C VAL A 288 8.54 4.75 -8.78
N ASP A 289 7.29 5.13 -8.52
CA ASP A 289 6.86 6.53 -8.46
C ASP A 289 7.51 7.29 -7.28
N PHE A 290 7.82 6.60 -6.19
CA PHE A 290 8.46 7.21 -5.01
C PHE A 290 9.87 6.69 -4.72
N MET A 291 10.23 5.51 -5.20
CA MET A 291 11.58 4.95 -5.04
C MET A 291 12.52 5.48 -6.13
N LEU A 292 12.89 6.76 -6.06
CA LEU A 292 13.76 7.40 -7.05
C LEU A 292 15.24 7.07 -6.79
N PRO A 293 16.15 7.24 -7.79
CA PRO A 293 17.59 7.16 -7.57
C PRO A 293 18.05 8.09 -6.44
N GLY A 294 18.92 7.60 -5.56
CA GLY A 294 19.44 8.36 -4.43
C GLY A 294 18.51 8.42 -3.19
N VAL A 295 17.32 7.80 -3.23
CA VAL A 295 16.43 7.69 -2.06
C VAL A 295 16.04 6.25 -1.74
N ALA A 296 16.31 5.29 -2.63
CA ALA A 296 16.05 3.87 -2.40
C ALA A 296 16.89 3.00 -3.35
N HIS A 297 17.06 1.72 -3.02
CA HIS A 297 17.65 0.73 -3.91
C HIS A 297 16.56 0.06 -4.73
N ARG A 298 16.53 0.34 -6.05
CA ARG A 298 15.69 -0.38 -7.01
C ARG A 298 16.50 -1.51 -7.62
N LEU A 299 16.02 -2.74 -7.40
CA LEU A 299 16.64 -3.94 -7.93
C LEU A 299 16.26 -4.15 -9.39
N ASP A 300 17.19 -4.64 -10.18
CA ASP A 300 16.96 -5.10 -11.54
C ASP A 300 16.00 -6.32 -11.52
N PHE A 301 15.36 -6.55 -12.65
CA PHE A 301 14.36 -7.62 -12.78
C PHE A 301 14.26 -8.11 -14.21
N LYS A 302 13.65 -9.27 -14.38
CA LYS A 302 13.19 -9.79 -15.67
C LYS A 302 11.66 -9.86 -15.65
N LEU A 303 11.02 -9.57 -16.78
CA LEU A 303 9.59 -9.83 -16.91
C LEU A 303 9.37 -11.31 -17.20
N ILE A 304 8.51 -11.92 -16.42
CA ILE A 304 8.10 -13.32 -16.56
C ILE A 304 6.58 -13.40 -16.70
N PRO A 305 6.05 -14.41 -17.39
CA PRO A 305 4.61 -14.66 -17.43
C PRO A 305 4.05 -14.88 -16.02
N VAL A 306 2.86 -14.37 -15.76
CA VAL A 306 2.13 -14.68 -14.53
C VAL A 306 1.62 -16.13 -14.62
N PRO A 307 1.99 -17.03 -13.70
CA PRO A 307 1.51 -18.41 -13.73
C PRO A 307 -0.02 -18.46 -13.57
N GLU A 308 -0.64 -19.44 -14.19
CA GLU A 308 -2.08 -19.69 -14.03
C GLU A 308 -2.43 -19.91 -12.55
N GLY A 309 -3.48 -19.26 -12.07
CA GLY A 309 -3.92 -19.34 -10.67
C GLY A 309 -3.08 -18.55 -9.66
N ALA A 310 -1.94 -17.95 -10.06
CA ALA A 310 -1.10 -17.18 -9.17
C ALA A 310 -1.67 -15.76 -8.86
N TYR A 311 -2.53 -15.25 -9.75
CA TYR A 311 -3.23 -13.99 -9.59
C TYR A 311 -4.53 -13.97 -10.42
N PRO A 312 -5.56 -13.18 -10.04
CA PRO A 312 -6.75 -13.01 -10.86
C PRO A 312 -6.41 -12.48 -12.25
N HIS A 313 -7.14 -12.91 -13.28
CA HIS A 313 -6.97 -12.47 -14.66
C HIS A 313 -5.52 -12.55 -15.18
N ALA A 314 -4.78 -13.59 -14.76
CA ALA A 314 -3.37 -13.80 -15.06
C ALA A 314 -3.06 -14.08 -16.55
N ALA A 315 -4.05 -14.56 -17.31
CA ALA A 315 -3.85 -15.03 -18.68
C ALA A 315 -3.17 -13.98 -19.59
N GLY A 316 -1.99 -14.33 -20.12
CA GLY A 316 -1.19 -13.46 -21.00
C GLY A 316 -0.64 -12.20 -20.33
N GLN A 317 -0.63 -12.15 -19.00
CA GLN A 317 -0.03 -11.06 -18.22
C GLN A 317 1.41 -11.38 -17.83
N VAL A 318 2.15 -10.35 -17.47
CA VAL A 318 3.53 -10.46 -17.00
C VAL A 318 3.71 -9.69 -15.69
N TRP A 319 4.71 -10.09 -14.93
CA TRP A 319 5.18 -9.38 -13.75
C TRP A 319 6.71 -9.50 -13.61
N ALA A 320 7.30 -8.80 -12.66
CA ALA A 320 8.74 -8.81 -12.46
C ALA A 320 9.19 -10.03 -11.65
N ASP A 321 10.36 -10.54 -11.96
CA ASP A 321 11.13 -11.45 -11.13
C ASP A 321 12.45 -10.75 -10.79
N ALA A 322 12.62 -10.38 -9.53
CA ALA A 322 13.72 -9.55 -9.05
C ALA A 322 15.05 -10.29 -9.11
N ASP A 323 16.14 -9.55 -9.32
CA ASP A 323 17.49 -10.07 -9.21
C ASP A 323 17.86 -10.33 -7.75
N VAL A 324 17.82 -11.60 -7.37
CA VAL A 324 18.10 -12.07 -5.99
C VAL A 324 19.56 -11.89 -5.62
N GLU A 325 20.48 -12.03 -6.58
CA GLU A 325 21.93 -11.86 -6.34
C GLU A 325 22.25 -10.40 -6.07
N GLN A 326 21.73 -9.49 -6.89
CA GLN A 326 21.82 -8.06 -6.63
C GLN A 326 21.23 -7.69 -5.28
N ALA A 327 20.07 -8.27 -4.90
CA ALA A 327 19.46 -8.04 -3.60
C ALA A 327 20.37 -8.46 -2.45
N ALA A 328 20.98 -9.63 -2.54
CA ALA A 328 21.95 -10.11 -1.53
C ALA A 328 23.16 -9.15 -1.42
N GLY A 329 23.71 -8.71 -2.53
CA GLY A 329 24.82 -7.73 -2.57
C GLY A 329 24.44 -6.41 -1.88
N VAL A 330 23.27 -5.86 -2.16
CA VAL A 330 22.75 -4.63 -1.50
C VAL A 330 22.53 -4.87 0.00
N MET A 331 22.01 -6.02 0.40
CA MET A 331 21.83 -6.35 1.81
C MET A 331 23.17 -6.44 2.55
N ILE A 332 24.19 -7.02 1.93
CA ILE A 332 25.57 -7.07 2.48
C ILE A 332 26.10 -5.64 2.64
N GLU A 333 26.02 -4.83 1.59
CA GLU A 333 26.50 -3.43 1.61
C GLU A 333 25.84 -2.63 2.74
N LEU A 334 24.52 -2.73 2.91
CA LEU A 334 23.80 -2.03 3.96
C LEU A 334 24.21 -2.48 5.37
N ALA A 335 24.46 -3.77 5.58
CA ALA A 335 24.84 -4.31 6.86
C ALA A 335 26.32 -4.03 7.20
N GLU A 336 27.23 -4.01 6.21
CA GLU A 336 28.63 -3.65 6.37
C GLU A 336 28.83 -2.13 6.52
N ASN A 337 27.95 -1.32 5.91
CA ASN A 337 28.01 0.15 5.91
C ASN A 337 26.71 0.80 6.44
N PRO A 338 26.33 0.58 7.70
CA PRO A 338 25.07 1.09 8.24
C PRO A 338 24.92 2.62 8.16
N GLU A 339 26.05 3.34 8.12
CA GLU A 339 26.06 4.80 8.05
C GLU A 339 25.62 5.30 6.66
N ALA A 340 26.11 4.69 5.60
CA ALA A 340 25.64 4.96 4.23
C ALA A 340 24.14 4.62 4.09
N GLY A 341 23.70 3.51 4.68
CA GLY A 341 22.30 3.15 4.77
C GLY A 341 21.44 4.22 5.46
N ARG A 342 21.92 4.74 6.62
CA ARG A 342 21.23 5.84 7.33
C ARG A 342 21.17 7.12 6.50
N ALA A 343 22.20 7.45 5.75
CA ALA A 343 22.21 8.62 4.88
C ALA A 343 21.18 8.50 3.75
N LEU A 344 21.10 7.33 3.11
CA LEU A 344 20.05 7.01 2.12
C LEU A 344 18.65 7.09 2.74
N GLY A 345 18.44 6.49 3.89
CA GLY A 345 17.18 6.56 4.64
C GLY A 345 16.76 7.98 4.97
N ALA A 346 17.70 8.83 5.40
CA ALA A 346 17.42 10.24 5.66
C ALA A 346 16.99 10.99 4.39
N ALA A 347 17.61 10.69 3.24
CA ALA A 347 17.19 11.24 1.95
C ALA A 347 15.79 10.75 1.57
N ALA A 348 15.50 9.46 1.77
CA ALA A 348 14.19 8.86 1.58
C ALA A 348 13.11 9.55 2.41
N SER A 349 13.38 9.77 3.72
CA SER A 349 12.44 10.43 4.62
C SER A 349 12.12 11.86 4.18
N ARG A 350 13.13 12.64 3.80
CA ARG A 350 12.91 14.00 3.27
C ARG A 350 12.05 13.96 2.01
N HIS A 351 12.34 13.05 1.07
CA HIS A 351 11.57 12.88 -0.15
C HIS A 351 10.10 12.56 0.14
N MET A 352 9.83 11.56 0.99
CA MET A 352 8.47 11.15 1.34
C MET A 352 7.70 12.27 2.06
N ARG A 353 8.33 12.95 3.02
CA ARG A 353 7.70 14.08 3.75
C ARG A 353 7.37 15.25 2.83
N THR A 354 8.22 15.53 1.85
CA THR A 354 8.02 16.65 0.91
C THR A 354 6.92 16.33 -0.11
N HIS A 355 6.87 15.10 -0.63
CA HIS A 355 6.06 14.79 -1.80
C HIS A 355 4.85 13.90 -1.52
N PHE A 356 4.86 13.11 -0.42
CA PHE A 356 3.85 12.11 -0.12
C PHE A 356 3.22 12.28 1.27
N SER A 357 3.46 13.39 1.96
CA SER A 357 2.75 13.73 3.20
C SER A 357 1.26 13.94 2.95
N TYR A 358 0.44 13.86 4.00
CA TYR A 358 -0.99 14.13 3.89
C TYR A 358 -1.27 15.50 3.27
N ARG A 359 -0.57 16.55 3.68
CA ARG A 359 -0.74 17.89 3.12
C ARG A 359 -0.35 17.96 1.64
N ALA A 360 0.82 17.44 1.26
CA ALA A 360 1.29 17.49 -0.12
C ALA A 360 0.37 16.73 -1.07
N THR A 361 -0.12 15.56 -0.66
CA THR A 361 -1.06 14.74 -1.43
C THR A 361 -2.46 15.37 -1.43
N GLY A 362 -2.92 15.87 -0.28
CA GLY A 362 -4.22 16.52 -0.16
C GLY A 362 -4.38 17.75 -1.05
N LEU A 363 -3.32 18.56 -1.19
CA LEU A 363 -3.31 19.69 -2.13
C LEU A 363 -3.45 19.24 -3.59
N ARG A 364 -2.87 18.08 -3.97
CA ARG A 364 -3.08 17.50 -5.31
C ARG A 364 -4.53 17.03 -5.50
N TYR A 365 -5.13 16.44 -4.47
CA TYR A 365 -6.55 16.04 -4.49
C TYR A 365 -7.46 17.27 -4.61
N ALA A 366 -7.17 18.33 -3.85
CA ALA A 366 -7.93 19.60 -3.92
C ALA A 366 -7.85 20.22 -5.33
N ASP A 367 -6.65 20.26 -5.92
CA ASP A 367 -6.46 20.76 -7.30
C ASP A 367 -7.20 19.90 -8.33
N ALA A 368 -7.17 18.58 -8.17
CA ALA A 368 -7.89 17.66 -9.05
C ALA A 368 -9.41 17.85 -8.96
N LEU A 369 -9.93 17.99 -7.74
CA LEU A 369 -11.36 18.22 -7.51
C LEU A 369 -11.83 19.58 -8.04
N ALA A 370 -11.02 20.63 -7.89
CA ALA A 370 -11.33 21.97 -8.38
C ALA A 370 -11.34 22.06 -9.92
N LYS A 371 -10.60 21.19 -10.61
CA LYS A 371 -10.52 21.13 -12.08
C LYS A 371 -11.57 20.21 -12.72
N ARG A 372 -12.47 19.62 -11.93
CA ARG A 372 -13.56 18.83 -12.48
C ARG A 372 -14.57 19.76 -13.16
N GLU A 373 -15.04 19.36 -14.33
CA GLU A 373 -16.17 20.01 -14.96
C GLU A 373 -17.43 19.74 -14.11
N PRO A 374 -18.30 20.76 -13.93
CA PRO A 374 -19.59 20.54 -13.28
C PRO A 374 -20.36 19.48 -14.05
N ILE A 375 -20.92 18.50 -13.34
CA ILE A 375 -21.85 17.55 -13.95
C ILE A 375 -23.09 18.34 -14.32
N PRO A 376 -23.53 18.34 -15.62
CA PRO A 376 -24.79 18.96 -15.97
C PRO A 376 -25.91 18.29 -15.17
N PRO A 377 -26.91 19.06 -14.67
CA PRO A 377 -28.07 18.47 -14.05
C PRO A 377 -28.72 17.47 -15.01
N GLU A 378 -29.11 16.29 -14.52
CA GLU A 378 -29.90 15.35 -15.31
C GLU A 378 -31.12 16.10 -15.81
N GLU A 379 -31.33 16.11 -17.12
CA GLU A 379 -32.56 16.59 -17.71
C GLU A 379 -33.71 15.67 -17.24
N GLU A 380 -34.67 16.22 -16.48
CA GLU A 380 -35.87 15.53 -16.00
C GLU A 380 -36.77 15.02 -17.16
#